data_154f82178fcdc6119dcc19c98a02beae
#
_entry.id   154f82178fcdc6119dcc19c98a02beae
#
_cell.length_a   1.000
_cell.length_b   1.000
_cell.length_c   1.000
_cell.angle_alpha   90.00
_cell.angle_beta   90.00
_cell.angle_gamma   90.00
#
_symmetry.space_group_name_H-M   'P 1'
#
loop_
_entity.id
_entity.type
_entity.pdbx_description
1 polymer ?
#
loop_
_entity_poly.entity_id
_entity_poly.type
_entity_poly.pdbx_seq_one_letter_code
_entity_poly.pdbx_strand_id
1 'polypeptide(L)'
;SLNSSRITKIFSRVESFLKKNIPSILEKQRSYKTISFTENLSESEQFELSKDFMKKLGFDFSRGRIDKSSHPFCGGSSEDIRITTRYNDADSFSCFDALMHETGHAIYEQGLPKKWLHQPLGSSGGMSLHESQSLFIEMQIIKSLQVSHLIEKIIKNNFGKKNPTWNQENIYRNRKQVKKNYIRVDADEVHYPLHIMHRFKIEKKIIEEDFNVMFLPELWNQEFYNIFNIKVDSDQNGCLQDIHWFGGDFGYFPTYSIGAFIAAQIFDLSLIHI
;
A
#
# COMPACT_ATOMS: atom_id res chain seq x y z
N SER A 1 12.41 21.30 -5.79
CA SER A 1 12.75 20.11 -4.99
C SER A 1 11.96 20.09 -3.70
N LEU A 2 11.57 18.89 -3.26
CA LEU A 2 11.01 18.67 -1.92
C LEU A 2 12.16 18.66 -0.91
N ASN A 3 12.07 19.51 0.10
CA ASN A 3 12.99 19.52 1.25
C ASN A 3 12.22 19.22 2.54
N SER A 4 12.95 18.92 3.63
CA SER A 4 12.40 18.58 4.95
C SER A 4 11.33 19.59 5.42
N SER A 5 11.57 20.89 5.30
CA SER A 5 10.62 21.94 5.71
C SER A 5 9.31 21.90 4.91
N ARG A 6 9.38 21.69 3.60
CA ARG A 6 8.19 21.60 2.74
C ARG A 6 7.39 20.34 3.03
N ILE A 7 8.06 19.21 3.23
CA ILE A 7 7.42 17.94 3.62
C ILE A 7 6.73 18.11 4.97
N THR A 8 7.40 18.72 5.96
CA THR A 8 6.82 19.02 7.28
C THR A 8 5.50 19.79 7.17
N LYS A 9 5.46 20.82 6.32
CA LYS A 9 4.23 21.63 6.11
C LYS A 9 3.10 20.81 5.50
N ILE A 10 3.41 19.97 4.50
CA ILE A 10 2.41 19.08 3.87
C ILE A 10 1.88 18.09 4.91
N PHE A 11 2.76 17.40 5.59
CA PHE A 11 2.41 16.38 6.57
C PHE A 11 1.59 16.93 7.74
N SER A 12 1.96 18.10 8.28
CA SER A 12 1.18 18.72 9.36
C SER A 12 -0.26 19.04 8.96
N ARG A 13 -0.47 19.46 7.70
CA ARG A 13 -1.84 19.72 7.19
C ARG A 13 -2.63 18.43 7.04
N VAL A 14 -2.02 17.39 6.49
CA VAL A 14 -2.67 16.08 6.30
C VAL A 14 -2.94 15.41 7.66
N GLU A 15 -1.99 15.45 8.59
CA GLU A 15 -2.17 14.92 9.94
C GLU A 15 -3.37 15.58 10.65
N SER A 16 -3.45 16.91 10.59
CA SER A 16 -4.57 17.66 11.18
C SER A 16 -5.91 17.27 10.53
N PHE A 17 -5.95 17.12 9.22
CA PHE A 17 -7.12 16.67 8.48
C PHE A 17 -7.53 15.25 8.90
N LEU A 18 -6.60 14.32 8.93
CA LEU A 18 -6.89 12.93 9.31
C LEU A 18 -7.37 12.82 10.75
N LYS A 19 -6.67 13.46 11.70
CA LYS A 19 -7.08 13.45 13.11
C LYS A 19 -8.49 14.00 13.32
N LYS A 20 -8.89 15.01 12.55
CA LYS A 20 -10.23 15.58 12.60
C LYS A 20 -11.30 14.64 12.04
N ASN A 21 -10.99 13.89 10.97
CA ASN A 21 -12.00 13.13 10.23
C ASN A 21 -12.07 11.64 10.63
N ILE A 22 -11.00 11.05 11.17
CA ILE A 22 -10.99 9.63 11.58
C ILE A 22 -12.17 9.27 12.51
N PRO A 23 -12.55 10.05 13.53
CA PRO A 23 -13.68 9.69 14.38
C PRO A 23 -14.99 9.53 13.60
N SER A 24 -15.30 10.44 12.67
CA SER A 24 -16.52 10.36 11.86
C SER A 24 -16.48 9.20 10.85
N ILE A 25 -15.30 8.87 10.30
CA ILE A 25 -15.12 7.70 9.44
C ILE A 25 -15.40 6.42 10.22
N LEU A 26 -14.85 6.27 11.41
CA LEU A 26 -15.07 5.11 12.27
C LEU A 26 -16.54 5.00 12.74
N GLU A 27 -17.19 6.10 13.05
CA GLU A 27 -18.60 6.13 13.38
C GLU A 27 -19.47 5.67 12.20
N LYS A 28 -19.22 6.20 11.02
CA LYS A 28 -19.90 5.78 9.79
C LYS A 28 -19.66 4.31 9.51
N GLN A 29 -18.43 3.82 9.67
CA GLN A 29 -18.10 2.38 9.47
C GLN A 29 -18.91 1.47 10.40
N ARG A 30 -19.16 1.86 11.64
CA ARG A 30 -19.99 1.08 12.58
C ARG A 30 -21.45 0.91 12.13
N SER A 31 -21.95 1.79 11.27
CA SER A 31 -23.31 1.67 10.71
C SER A 31 -23.40 0.58 9.62
N TYR A 32 -22.27 0.08 9.11
CA TYR A 32 -22.24 -0.97 8.08
C TYR A 32 -22.01 -2.33 8.73
N LYS A 33 -22.77 -3.34 8.23
CA LYS A 33 -22.49 -4.72 8.57
C LYS A 33 -21.48 -5.28 7.56
N THR A 34 -20.40 -5.85 8.06
CA THR A 34 -19.50 -6.71 7.29
C THR A 34 -19.65 -8.14 7.78
N ILE A 35 -19.60 -9.08 6.87
CA ILE A 35 -19.69 -10.50 7.16
C ILE A 35 -18.28 -11.08 6.90
N SER A 36 -17.72 -11.78 7.89
CA SER A 36 -16.46 -12.47 7.70
C SER A 36 -16.58 -13.52 6.60
N PHE A 37 -15.55 -13.68 5.78
CA PHE A 37 -15.52 -14.73 4.78
C PHE A 37 -15.53 -16.10 5.49
N THR A 38 -16.47 -16.96 5.12
CA THR A 38 -16.64 -18.29 5.72
C THR A 38 -15.80 -19.36 5.04
N GLU A 39 -15.28 -19.03 3.88
CA GLU A 39 -14.32 -19.82 3.11
C GLU A 39 -13.31 -18.88 2.48
N ASN A 40 -12.08 -19.34 2.33
CA ASN A 40 -11.02 -18.58 1.67
C ASN A 40 -10.78 -19.09 0.26
N LEU A 41 -10.06 -18.29 -0.52
CA LEU A 41 -9.53 -18.71 -1.82
C LEU A 41 -8.28 -19.56 -1.59
N SER A 42 -8.21 -20.70 -2.26
CA SER A 42 -6.99 -21.51 -2.32
C SER A 42 -5.84 -20.76 -3.00
N GLU A 43 -4.61 -21.18 -2.79
CA GLU A 43 -3.42 -20.58 -3.44
C GLU A 43 -3.60 -20.48 -4.96
N SER A 44 -4.13 -21.52 -5.61
CA SER A 44 -4.37 -21.49 -7.06
C SER A 44 -5.44 -20.49 -7.48
N GLU A 45 -6.52 -20.35 -6.70
CA GLU A 45 -7.57 -19.36 -6.95
C GLU A 45 -7.07 -17.93 -6.75
N GLN A 46 -6.25 -17.69 -5.71
CA GLN A 46 -5.58 -16.40 -5.48
C GLN A 46 -4.67 -16.02 -6.65
N PHE A 47 -3.88 -16.99 -7.14
CA PHE A 47 -3.00 -16.80 -8.30
C PHE A 47 -3.79 -16.47 -9.57
N GLU A 48 -4.81 -17.27 -9.91
CA GLU A 48 -5.61 -17.06 -11.13
C GLU A 48 -6.39 -15.74 -11.09
N LEU A 49 -6.96 -15.36 -9.94
CA LEU A 49 -7.59 -14.07 -9.74
C LEU A 49 -6.61 -12.93 -10.03
N SER A 50 -5.44 -12.98 -9.41
CA SER A 50 -4.41 -11.95 -9.56
C SER A 50 -3.91 -11.84 -10.99
N LYS A 51 -3.62 -12.98 -11.62
CA LYS A 51 -3.14 -13.05 -13.00
C LYS A 51 -4.15 -12.49 -14.01
N ASP A 52 -5.45 -12.74 -13.79
CA ASP A 52 -6.51 -12.19 -14.63
C ASP A 52 -6.57 -10.66 -14.53
N PHE A 53 -6.46 -10.12 -13.33
CA PHE A 53 -6.39 -8.67 -13.13
C PHE A 53 -5.13 -8.03 -13.69
N MET A 54 -3.96 -8.63 -13.50
CA MET A 54 -2.70 -8.16 -14.08
C MET A 54 -2.78 -8.04 -15.60
N LYS A 55 -3.37 -9.04 -16.27
CA LYS A 55 -3.61 -8.99 -17.72
C LYS A 55 -4.55 -7.85 -18.10
N LYS A 56 -5.65 -7.66 -17.36
CA LYS A 56 -6.62 -6.59 -17.60
C LYS A 56 -6.01 -5.20 -17.39
N LEU A 57 -5.06 -5.05 -16.46
CA LEU A 57 -4.32 -3.83 -16.22
C LEU A 57 -3.22 -3.56 -17.26
N GLY A 58 -2.88 -4.54 -18.09
CA GLY A 58 -1.91 -4.39 -19.17
C GLY A 58 -0.50 -4.91 -18.86
N PHE A 59 -0.32 -5.70 -17.79
CA PHE A 59 0.98 -6.34 -17.55
C PHE A 59 1.33 -7.33 -18.66
N ASP A 60 2.49 -7.13 -19.26
CA ASP A 60 3.01 -7.96 -20.34
C ASP A 60 3.80 -9.15 -19.80
N PHE A 61 3.17 -10.31 -19.76
CA PHE A 61 3.79 -11.56 -19.30
C PHE A 61 4.90 -12.10 -20.23
N SER A 62 5.06 -11.55 -21.44
CA SER A 62 6.21 -11.89 -22.29
C SER A 62 7.51 -11.21 -21.82
N ARG A 63 7.37 -10.15 -21.00
CA ARG A 63 8.46 -9.37 -20.43
C ARG A 63 8.44 -9.38 -18.90
N GLY A 64 7.91 -10.43 -18.30
CA GLY A 64 7.90 -10.56 -16.85
C GLY A 64 7.15 -11.79 -16.37
N ARG A 65 7.32 -12.09 -15.09
CA ARG A 65 6.68 -13.24 -14.45
C ARG A 65 6.43 -13.01 -12.97
N ILE A 66 5.64 -13.91 -12.39
CA ILE A 66 5.35 -13.97 -10.96
C ILE A 66 6.03 -15.20 -10.38
N ASP A 67 6.73 -15.04 -9.27
CA ASP A 67 7.36 -16.12 -8.51
C ASP A 67 6.89 -16.07 -7.02
N LYS A 68 7.01 -17.19 -6.32
CA LYS A 68 6.69 -17.28 -4.90
C LYS A 68 7.90 -16.91 -4.06
N SER A 69 7.71 -16.07 -3.04
CA SER A 69 8.77 -15.70 -2.09
C SER A 69 8.19 -15.39 -0.70
N SER A 70 9.06 -15.20 0.28
CA SER A 70 8.65 -14.80 1.64
C SER A 70 8.15 -13.36 1.73
N HIS A 71 8.62 -12.49 0.84
CA HIS A 71 8.23 -11.07 0.79
C HIS A 71 7.87 -10.67 -0.63
N PRO A 72 6.71 -9.99 -0.84
CA PRO A 72 6.40 -9.38 -2.12
C PRO A 72 7.44 -8.34 -2.51
N PHE A 73 7.85 -8.33 -3.77
CA PHE A 73 8.62 -7.24 -4.35
C PHE A 73 8.52 -7.26 -5.88
N CYS A 74 8.83 -6.12 -6.50
CA CYS A 74 9.00 -5.98 -7.94
C CYS A 74 10.44 -5.54 -8.24
N GLY A 75 11.07 -6.16 -9.23
CA GLY A 75 12.43 -5.83 -9.65
C GLY A 75 12.76 -6.35 -11.05
N GLY A 76 13.98 -6.09 -11.50
CA GLY A 76 14.44 -6.47 -12.82
C GLY A 76 14.65 -5.27 -13.74
N SER A 77 14.42 -5.44 -15.02
CA SER A 77 14.51 -4.39 -16.04
C SER A 77 13.19 -4.26 -16.79
N SER A 78 13.01 -3.19 -17.57
CA SER A 78 11.79 -2.99 -18.38
C SER A 78 11.49 -4.13 -19.35
N GLU A 79 12.49 -4.93 -19.70
CA GLU A 79 12.38 -6.09 -20.61
C GLU A 79 12.24 -7.43 -19.86
N ASP A 80 12.49 -7.49 -18.55
CA ASP A 80 12.36 -8.69 -17.72
C ASP A 80 12.01 -8.30 -16.27
N ILE A 81 10.73 -8.05 -16.03
CA ILE A 81 10.20 -7.69 -14.70
C ILE A 81 9.90 -8.95 -13.89
N ARG A 82 10.41 -9.00 -12.68
CA ARG A 82 10.21 -10.10 -11.76
C ARG A 82 9.38 -9.61 -10.57
N ILE A 83 8.18 -10.19 -10.42
CA ILE A 83 7.29 -9.93 -9.29
C ILE A 83 7.32 -11.16 -8.39
N THR A 84 7.39 -10.95 -7.09
CA THR A 84 7.23 -12.04 -6.13
C THR A 84 6.04 -11.79 -5.22
N THR A 85 5.46 -12.87 -4.71
CA THR A 85 4.35 -12.81 -3.76
C THR A 85 4.40 -13.96 -2.77
N ARG A 86 3.60 -13.79 -1.70
CA ARG A 86 3.34 -14.83 -0.70
C ARG A 86 1.84 -15.09 -0.62
N TYR A 87 1.45 -16.35 -0.73
CA TYR A 87 0.06 -16.77 -0.56
C TYR A 87 -0.26 -17.00 0.91
N ASN A 88 -1.52 -16.74 1.27
CA ASN A 88 -2.01 -16.95 2.63
C ASN A 88 -3.40 -17.60 2.55
N ASP A 89 -3.49 -18.85 3.02
CA ASP A 89 -4.75 -19.60 3.03
C ASP A 89 -5.77 -19.04 4.04
N ALA A 90 -5.32 -18.23 5.00
CA ALA A 90 -6.18 -17.59 5.98
C ALA A 90 -6.71 -16.22 5.52
N ASP A 91 -6.15 -15.63 4.46
CA ASP A 91 -6.54 -14.33 3.92
C ASP A 91 -6.53 -14.33 2.39
N SER A 92 -7.73 -14.34 1.82
CA SER A 92 -7.94 -14.44 0.37
C SER A 92 -7.49 -13.20 -0.42
N PHE A 93 -7.28 -12.06 0.22
CA PHE A 93 -6.99 -10.80 -0.46
C PHE A 93 -5.58 -10.25 -0.21
N SER A 94 -4.86 -10.70 0.82
CA SER A 94 -3.51 -10.19 1.10
C SER A 94 -2.55 -10.40 -0.07
N CYS A 95 -2.58 -11.60 -0.68
CA CYS A 95 -1.79 -11.88 -1.88
C CYS A 95 -2.24 -11.05 -3.08
N PHE A 96 -3.57 -10.94 -3.30
CA PHE A 96 -4.13 -10.15 -4.38
C PHE A 96 -3.74 -8.67 -4.28
N ASP A 97 -3.89 -8.06 -3.09
CA ASP A 97 -3.56 -6.66 -2.86
C ASP A 97 -2.05 -6.40 -3.07
N ALA A 98 -1.20 -7.28 -2.54
CA ALA A 98 0.24 -7.22 -2.75
C ALA A 98 0.62 -7.35 -4.24
N LEU A 99 0.05 -8.32 -4.96
CA LEU A 99 0.32 -8.46 -6.39
C LEU A 99 -0.17 -7.28 -7.22
N MET A 100 -1.28 -6.66 -6.85
CA MET A 100 -1.78 -5.46 -7.53
C MET A 100 -0.86 -4.26 -7.27
N HIS A 101 -0.33 -4.12 -6.06
CA HIS A 101 0.69 -3.14 -5.73
C HIS A 101 1.93 -3.33 -6.62
N GLU A 102 2.52 -4.52 -6.61
CA GLU A 102 3.70 -4.83 -7.43
C GLU A 102 3.43 -4.72 -8.93
N THR A 103 2.19 -4.99 -9.37
CA THR A 103 1.77 -4.81 -10.77
C THR A 103 1.83 -3.33 -11.18
N GLY A 104 1.48 -2.41 -10.29
CA GLY A 104 1.61 -0.98 -10.56
C GLY A 104 3.05 -0.55 -10.82
N HIS A 105 3.99 -1.03 -10.00
CA HIS A 105 5.42 -0.87 -10.23
C HIS A 105 5.85 -1.46 -11.57
N ALA A 106 5.41 -2.68 -11.84
CA ALA A 106 5.81 -3.44 -13.02
C ALA A 106 5.34 -2.81 -14.33
N ILE A 107 4.08 -2.36 -14.40
CA ILE A 107 3.52 -1.69 -15.58
C ILE A 107 4.26 -0.37 -15.84
N TYR A 108 4.59 0.36 -14.78
CA TYR A 108 5.39 1.58 -14.89
C TYR A 108 6.77 1.29 -15.50
N GLU A 109 7.49 0.30 -15.00
CA GLU A 109 8.78 -0.13 -15.53
C GLU A 109 8.68 -0.63 -16.98
N GLN A 110 7.68 -1.45 -17.30
CA GLN A 110 7.44 -1.93 -18.68
C GLN A 110 7.08 -0.77 -19.65
N GLY A 111 6.53 0.32 -19.11
CA GLY A 111 6.15 1.53 -19.86
C GLY A 111 7.28 2.53 -20.06
N LEU A 112 8.44 2.34 -19.46
CA LEU A 112 9.58 3.25 -19.61
C LEU A 112 10.07 3.31 -21.07
N PRO A 113 10.59 4.48 -21.51
CA PRO A 113 10.90 4.71 -22.92
C PRO A 113 12.08 3.84 -23.39
N LYS A 114 11.79 2.83 -24.21
CA LYS A 114 12.78 1.88 -24.78
C LYS A 114 13.94 2.55 -25.50
N LYS A 115 13.69 3.72 -26.13
CA LYS A 115 14.73 4.52 -26.78
C LYS A 115 15.89 4.88 -25.85
N TRP A 116 15.64 4.96 -24.56
CA TRP A 116 16.61 5.37 -23.54
C TRP A 116 16.99 4.21 -22.60
N LEU A 117 16.77 2.96 -23.04
CA LEU A 117 17.15 1.78 -22.28
C LEU A 117 18.63 1.87 -21.87
N HIS A 118 18.90 1.57 -20.59
CA HIS A 118 20.23 1.71 -19.96
C HIS A 118 20.80 3.15 -19.91
N GLN A 119 19.95 4.16 -20.12
CA GLN A 119 20.30 5.56 -19.95
C GLN A 119 19.52 6.17 -18.79
N PRO A 120 20.03 7.22 -18.10
CA PRO A 120 19.29 7.87 -17.01
C PRO A 120 17.89 8.37 -17.40
N LEU A 121 17.68 8.78 -18.65
CA LEU A 121 16.37 9.19 -19.17
C LEU A 121 15.39 8.02 -19.37
N GLY A 122 15.87 6.80 -19.39
CA GLY A 122 15.07 5.60 -19.43
C GLY A 122 14.79 4.98 -18.07
N SER A 123 15.26 5.61 -17.00
CA SER A 123 15.01 5.17 -15.63
C SER A 123 13.76 5.83 -15.07
N SER A 124 13.22 5.26 -13.99
CA SER A 124 12.06 5.80 -13.28
C SER A 124 12.30 7.22 -12.76
N GLY A 125 11.25 8.01 -12.65
CA GLY A 125 11.28 9.41 -12.22
C GLY A 125 11.49 9.64 -10.71
N GLY A 126 12.06 8.64 -10.01
CA GLY A 126 12.31 8.66 -8.57
C GLY A 126 11.25 7.91 -7.77
N MET A 127 11.60 7.58 -6.51
CA MET A 127 10.84 6.63 -5.70
C MET A 127 9.40 7.07 -5.39
N SER A 128 9.14 8.36 -5.15
CA SER A 128 7.76 8.81 -4.92
C SER A 128 6.86 8.66 -6.14
N LEU A 129 7.39 8.87 -7.35
CA LEU A 129 6.64 8.65 -8.58
C LEU A 129 6.44 7.16 -8.85
N HIS A 130 7.48 6.36 -8.62
CA HIS A 130 7.42 4.91 -8.75
C HIS A 130 6.36 4.30 -7.83
N GLU A 131 6.38 4.69 -6.55
CA GLU A 131 5.39 4.29 -5.55
C GLU A 131 3.98 4.81 -5.89
N SER A 132 3.86 5.97 -6.52
CA SER A 132 2.53 6.45 -6.92
C SER A 132 1.84 5.56 -7.93
N GLN A 133 2.58 4.81 -8.75
CA GLN A 133 2.01 3.89 -9.73
C GLN A 133 1.47 2.62 -9.06
N SER A 134 2.19 2.09 -8.06
CA SER A 134 1.71 0.97 -7.25
C SER A 134 0.46 1.34 -6.45
N LEU A 135 0.50 2.47 -5.74
CA LEU A 135 -0.61 2.95 -4.93
C LEU A 135 -1.81 3.43 -5.76
N PHE A 136 -1.59 3.87 -7.00
CA PHE A 136 -2.68 4.14 -7.93
C PHE A 136 -3.48 2.88 -8.25
N ILE A 137 -2.81 1.78 -8.55
CA ILE A 137 -3.48 0.50 -8.77
C ILE A 137 -4.11 -0.01 -7.46
N GLU A 138 -3.32 -0.11 -6.39
CA GLU A 138 -3.74 -0.70 -5.12
C GLU A 138 -4.86 0.08 -4.43
N MET A 139 -4.69 1.38 -4.23
CA MET A 139 -5.60 2.17 -3.40
C MET A 139 -6.76 2.77 -4.19
N GLN A 140 -6.52 3.22 -5.44
CA GLN A 140 -7.53 3.95 -6.19
C GLN A 140 -8.37 3.04 -7.08
N ILE A 141 -7.76 2.03 -7.72
CA ILE A 141 -8.46 1.17 -8.68
C ILE A 141 -9.05 -0.05 -8.00
N ILE A 142 -8.20 -0.94 -7.45
CA ILE A 142 -8.67 -2.28 -7.06
C ILE A 142 -9.52 -2.32 -5.78
N LYS A 143 -9.47 -1.29 -4.96
CA LYS A 143 -10.34 -1.14 -3.78
C LYS A 143 -11.65 -0.40 -4.09
N SER A 144 -12.00 -0.22 -5.37
CA SER A 144 -13.28 0.37 -5.78
C SER A 144 -14.44 -0.64 -5.72
N LEU A 145 -15.67 -0.11 -5.65
CA LEU A 145 -16.88 -0.94 -5.68
C LEU A 145 -17.03 -1.66 -7.03
N GLN A 146 -16.65 -1.01 -8.13
CA GLN A 146 -16.68 -1.56 -9.48
C GLN A 146 -15.76 -2.78 -9.61
N VAL A 147 -14.55 -2.69 -9.06
CA VAL A 147 -13.62 -3.82 -9.05
C VAL A 147 -14.11 -4.92 -8.12
N SER A 148 -14.71 -4.59 -6.98
CA SER A 148 -15.35 -5.58 -6.11
C SER A 148 -16.45 -6.37 -6.82
N HIS A 149 -17.21 -5.72 -7.74
CA HIS A 149 -18.17 -6.41 -8.60
C HIS A 149 -17.49 -7.38 -9.59
N LEU A 150 -16.37 -6.99 -10.20
CA LEU A 150 -15.60 -7.88 -11.07
C LEU A 150 -15.03 -9.09 -10.30
N ILE A 151 -14.53 -8.86 -9.11
CA ILE A 151 -14.03 -9.92 -8.21
C ILE A 151 -15.17 -10.90 -7.89
N GLU A 152 -16.35 -10.41 -7.48
CA GLU A 152 -17.51 -11.25 -7.24
C GLU A 152 -17.86 -12.13 -8.45
N LYS A 153 -17.88 -11.55 -9.65
CA LYS A 153 -18.15 -12.30 -10.89
C LYS A 153 -17.14 -13.42 -11.13
N ILE A 154 -15.85 -13.13 -10.97
CA ILE A 154 -14.79 -14.12 -11.18
C ILE A 154 -14.91 -15.25 -10.13
N ILE A 155 -15.09 -14.91 -8.86
CA ILE A 155 -15.23 -15.89 -7.78
C ILE A 155 -16.43 -16.79 -8.02
N LYS A 156 -17.57 -16.23 -8.43
CA LYS A 156 -18.79 -17.03 -8.72
C LYS A 156 -18.66 -17.89 -9.96
N ASN A 157 -18.15 -17.34 -11.06
CA ASN A 157 -18.18 -17.99 -12.36
C ASN A 157 -17.02 -18.95 -12.58
N ASN A 158 -15.82 -18.58 -12.11
CA ASN A 158 -14.61 -19.35 -12.38
C ASN A 158 -14.29 -20.32 -11.23
N PHE A 159 -14.61 -19.93 -9.97
CA PHE A 159 -14.30 -20.76 -8.80
C PHE A 159 -15.53 -21.45 -8.21
N GLY A 160 -16.73 -21.16 -8.74
CA GLY A 160 -17.97 -21.80 -8.30
C GLY A 160 -18.45 -21.43 -6.88
N LYS A 161 -17.80 -20.44 -6.23
CA LYS A 161 -18.13 -20.02 -4.87
C LYS A 161 -19.33 -19.09 -4.87
N LYS A 162 -20.48 -19.62 -4.41
CA LYS A 162 -21.79 -18.91 -4.42
C LYS A 162 -22.20 -18.39 -3.03
N ASN A 163 -21.33 -18.50 -2.03
CA ASN A 163 -21.62 -18.03 -0.69
C ASN A 163 -21.93 -16.51 -0.70
N PRO A 164 -22.99 -16.04 -0.01
CA PRO A 164 -23.34 -14.63 0.08
C PRO A 164 -22.22 -13.71 0.62
N THR A 165 -21.23 -14.24 1.33
CA THR A 165 -20.07 -13.47 1.80
C THR A 165 -19.21 -12.94 0.65
N TRP A 166 -19.29 -13.56 -0.56
CA TRP A 166 -18.62 -13.13 -1.78
C TRP A 166 -19.41 -12.12 -2.62
N ASN A 167 -20.42 -11.44 -2.05
CA ASN A 167 -21.07 -10.35 -2.77
C ASN A 167 -20.20 -9.09 -2.81
N GLN A 168 -20.38 -8.28 -3.86
CA GLN A 168 -19.55 -7.08 -4.12
C GLN A 168 -19.49 -6.11 -2.94
N GLU A 169 -20.60 -5.88 -2.27
CA GLU A 169 -20.69 -4.92 -1.16
C GLU A 169 -19.88 -5.41 0.05
N ASN A 170 -19.97 -6.71 0.36
CA ASN A 170 -19.20 -7.30 1.46
C ASN A 170 -17.70 -7.34 1.13
N ILE A 171 -17.32 -7.68 -0.11
CA ILE A 171 -15.93 -7.63 -0.57
C ILE A 171 -15.38 -6.20 -0.41
N TYR A 172 -16.11 -5.21 -0.93
CA TYR A 172 -15.75 -3.80 -0.83
C TYR A 172 -15.56 -3.35 0.62
N ARG A 173 -16.54 -3.61 1.48
CA ARG A 173 -16.51 -3.19 2.89
C ARG A 173 -15.41 -3.86 3.69
N ASN A 174 -15.17 -5.16 3.48
CA ASN A 174 -14.09 -5.87 4.18
C ASN A 174 -12.72 -5.32 3.78
N ARG A 175 -12.50 -5.01 2.50
CA ARG A 175 -11.21 -4.49 2.00
C ARG A 175 -10.98 -3.01 2.29
N LYS A 176 -12.02 -2.26 2.68
CA LYS A 176 -11.95 -0.84 3.03
C LYS A 176 -12.12 -0.58 4.53
N GLN A 177 -11.95 -1.59 5.36
CA GLN A 177 -12.05 -1.41 6.81
C GLN A 177 -10.94 -0.50 7.35
N VAL A 178 -11.35 0.51 8.11
CA VAL A 178 -10.44 1.40 8.83
C VAL A 178 -10.32 0.90 10.27
N LYS A 179 -9.11 0.54 10.69
CA LYS A 179 -8.81 0.08 12.05
C LYS A 179 -7.38 0.42 12.43
N LYS A 180 -7.19 0.84 13.68
CA LYS A 180 -5.86 1.10 14.20
C LYS A 180 -5.03 -0.19 14.24
N ASN A 181 -3.77 -0.09 13.82
CA ASN A 181 -2.81 -1.18 13.88
C ASN A 181 -1.44 -0.64 14.33
N TYR A 182 -0.61 -1.49 14.94
CA TYR A 182 0.78 -1.16 15.26
C TYR A 182 1.66 -1.18 14.01
N ILE A 183 1.40 -2.11 13.12
CA ILE A 183 2.28 -2.44 11.99
C ILE A 183 1.92 -1.58 10.78
N ARG A 184 2.91 -0.86 10.25
CA ARG A 184 2.74 0.05 9.11
C ARG A 184 2.27 -0.67 7.84
N VAL A 185 2.87 -1.81 7.53
CA VAL A 185 2.55 -2.55 6.30
C VAL A 185 1.13 -3.13 6.30
N ASP A 186 0.52 -3.29 7.47
CA ASP A 186 -0.86 -3.77 7.64
C ASP A 186 -1.85 -2.61 7.88
N ALA A 187 -1.41 -1.36 7.78
CA ALA A 187 -2.24 -0.20 8.03
C ALA A 187 -3.22 0.03 6.88
N ASP A 188 -4.46 0.42 7.23
CA ASP A 188 -5.44 0.86 6.25
C ASP A 188 -5.06 2.20 5.59
N GLU A 189 -5.74 2.55 4.50
CA GLU A 189 -5.45 3.76 3.70
C GLU A 189 -5.53 5.07 4.51
N VAL A 190 -6.32 5.10 5.58
CA VAL A 190 -6.52 6.30 6.41
C VAL A 190 -5.40 6.45 7.44
N HIS A 191 -5.00 5.35 8.07
CA HIS A 191 -3.94 5.37 9.09
C HIS A 191 -2.53 5.29 8.48
N TYR A 192 -2.36 4.73 7.29
CA TYR A 192 -1.06 4.58 6.65
C TYR A 192 -0.23 5.88 6.58
N PRO A 193 -0.78 7.03 6.13
CA PRO A 193 -0.03 8.28 6.13
C PRO A 193 0.43 8.71 7.53
N LEU A 194 -0.34 8.42 8.57
CA LEU A 194 0.03 8.74 9.95
C LEU A 194 1.24 7.91 10.42
N HIS A 195 1.33 6.64 10.00
CA HIS A 195 2.52 5.81 10.25
C HIS A 195 3.77 6.39 9.60
N ILE A 196 3.64 6.93 8.39
CA ILE A 196 4.75 7.57 7.68
C ILE A 196 5.15 8.88 8.36
N MET A 197 4.18 9.71 8.74
CA MET A 197 4.44 10.97 9.45
C MET A 197 5.10 10.75 10.80
N HIS A 198 4.73 9.68 11.51
CA HIS A 198 5.36 9.26 12.76
C HIS A 198 6.87 9.01 12.52
N ARG A 199 7.22 8.19 11.54
CA ARG A 199 8.62 7.86 11.21
C ARG A 199 9.40 9.07 10.74
N PHE A 200 8.80 9.91 9.93
CA PHE A 200 9.42 11.14 9.47
C PHE A 200 9.78 12.10 10.62
N LYS A 201 8.90 12.22 11.64
CA LYS A 201 9.20 13.02 12.84
C LYS A 201 10.38 12.46 13.62
N ILE A 202 10.45 11.13 13.75
CA ILE A 202 11.55 10.47 14.46
C ILE A 202 12.86 10.60 13.66
N GLU A 203 12.86 10.37 12.35
CA GLU A 203 14.03 10.57 11.50
C GLU A 203 14.60 11.98 11.62
N LYS A 204 13.74 12.99 11.62
CA LYS A 204 14.19 14.37 11.80
C LYS A 204 14.91 14.57 13.13
N LYS A 205 14.39 14.01 14.22
CA LYS A 205 15.04 14.08 15.51
C LYS A 205 16.40 13.39 15.52
N ILE A 206 16.49 12.21 14.90
CA ILE A 206 17.76 11.46 14.81
C ILE A 206 18.80 12.20 13.99
N ILE A 207 18.42 12.82 12.87
CA ILE A 207 19.37 13.40 11.90
C ILE A 207 19.63 14.89 12.13
N GLU A 208 18.60 15.66 12.49
CA GLU A 208 18.67 17.12 12.61
C GLU A 208 18.96 17.58 14.07
N GLU A 209 18.70 16.72 15.06
CA GLU A 209 18.93 17.01 16.49
C GLU A 209 19.97 16.02 17.02
N ASP A 210 20.74 16.40 18.05
CA ASP A 210 21.71 15.50 18.72
C ASP A 210 20.96 14.48 19.61
N PHE A 211 20.14 13.64 18.97
CA PHE A 211 19.31 12.67 19.65
C PHE A 211 20.05 11.38 19.98
N ASN A 212 20.07 11.00 21.25
CA ASN A 212 20.66 9.73 21.66
C ASN A 212 19.72 8.56 21.28
N VAL A 213 20.13 7.75 20.30
CA VAL A 213 19.36 6.61 19.75
C VAL A 213 19.03 5.52 20.78
N MET A 214 19.69 5.51 21.93
CA MET A 214 19.36 4.60 23.02
C MET A 214 17.94 4.84 23.58
N PHE A 215 17.39 6.04 23.39
CA PHE A 215 16.03 6.41 23.79
C PHE A 215 15.01 6.30 22.64
N LEU A 216 15.39 5.65 21.55
CA LEU A 216 14.50 5.46 20.40
C LEU A 216 13.21 4.71 20.75
N PRO A 217 13.20 3.62 21.55
CA PRO A 217 11.96 2.92 21.92
C PRO A 217 10.97 3.84 22.67
N GLU A 218 11.46 4.63 23.62
CA GLU A 218 10.64 5.56 24.40
C GLU A 218 10.06 6.66 23.52
N LEU A 219 10.88 7.27 22.66
CA LEU A 219 10.44 8.30 21.70
C LEU A 219 9.39 7.74 20.74
N TRP A 220 9.65 6.55 20.20
CA TRP A 220 8.72 5.86 19.31
C TRP A 220 7.36 5.66 19.98
N ASN A 221 7.35 5.08 21.17
CA ASN A 221 6.14 4.75 21.89
C ASN A 221 5.33 5.98 22.26
N GLN A 222 6.01 7.06 22.69
CA GLN A 222 5.34 8.33 23.02
C GLN A 222 4.72 8.98 21.78
N GLU A 223 5.48 9.12 20.69
CA GLU A 223 4.96 9.73 19.46
C GLU A 223 3.86 8.87 18.83
N PHE A 224 3.96 7.54 18.91
CA PHE A 224 2.93 6.63 18.45
C PHE A 224 1.63 6.79 19.25
N TYR A 225 1.73 6.86 20.58
CA TYR A 225 0.58 7.11 21.43
C TYR A 225 -0.09 8.47 21.12
N ASN A 226 0.70 9.52 20.89
CA ASN A 226 0.20 10.86 20.55
C ASN A 226 -0.60 10.90 19.24
N ILE A 227 -0.27 10.00 18.30
CA ILE A 227 -0.92 9.92 16.98
C ILE A 227 -2.13 8.97 17.01
N PHE A 228 -1.96 7.77 17.57
CA PHE A 228 -2.93 6.69 17.45
C PHE A 228 -3.77 6.45 18.71
N ASN A 229 -3.35 7.00 19.84
CA ASN A 229 -3.95 6.76 21.16
C ASN A 229 -4.05 5.26 21.50
N ILE A 230 -3.01 4.50 21.15
CA ILE A 230 -2.79 3.10 21.55
C ILE A 230 -1.35 2.94 22.01
N LYS A 231 -1.13 2.08 23.00
CA LYS A 231 0.19 1.79 23.53
C LYS A 231 0.82 0.64 22.72
N VAL A 232 2.05 0.82 22.29
CA VAL A 232 2.85 -0.26 21.68
C VAL A 232 3.21 -1.26 22.78
N ASP A 233 3.08 -2.53 22.49
CA ASP A 233 3.25 -3.62 23.47
C ASP A 233 4.67 -4.20 23.51
N SER A 234 5.45 -3.99 22.44
CA SER A 234 6.82 -4.49 22.32
C SER A 234 7.60 -3.68 21.27
N ASP A 235 8.93 -3.71 21.36
CA ASP A 235 9.79 -3.06 20.36
C ASP A 235 9.67 -3.71 18.97
N GLN A 236 9.33 -5.00 18.91
CA GLN A 236 9.06 -5.71 17.67
C GLN A 236 7.85 -5.12 16.92
N ASN A 237 6.80 -4.74 17.65
CA ASN A 237 5.63 -4.04 17.12
C ASN A 237 5.83 -2.51 17.09
N GLY A 238 6.94 -2.05 17.62
CA GLY A 238 7.37 -0.66 17.71
C GLY A 238 8.52 -0.32 16.75
N CYS A 239 9.61 0.20 17.29
CA CYS A 239 10.72 0.74 16.53
C CYS A 239 11.52 -0.29 15.71
N LEU A 240 11.35 -1.58 15.95
CA LEU A 240 12.05 -2.65 15.24
C LEU A 240 11.22 -3.25 14.07
N GLN A 241 10.04 -2.73 13.77
CA GLN A 241 9.18 -3.31 12.74
C GLN A 241 9.64 -3.03 11.30
N ASP A 242 10.43 -1.99 11.07
CA ASP A 242 10.92 -1.58 9.75
C ASP A 242 12.42 -1.78 9.61
N ILE A 243 12.88 -2.21 8.44
CA ILE A 243 14.30 -2.45 8.14
C ILE A 243 15.05 -1.21 7.60
N HIS A 244 14.34 -0.15 7.25
CA HIS A 244 14.86 1.03 6.55
C HIS A 244 16.06 1.64 7.25
N TRP A 245 15.94 1.98 8.54
CA TRP A 245 17.02 2.60 9.28
C TRP A 245 18.23 1.67 9.47
N PHE A 246 18.01 0.38 9.63
CA PHE A 246 19.07 -0.62 9.71
C PHE A 246 19.81 -0.79 8.38
N GLY A 247 19.13 -0.54 7.25
CA GLY A 247 19.72 -0.49 5.91
C GLY A 247 20.34 0.85 5.55
N GLY A 248 20.20 1.88 6.40
CA GLY A 248 20.71 3.23 6.13
C GLY A 248 19.76 4.10 5.29
N ASP A 249 18.52 3.67 5.06
CA ASP A 249 17.54 4.34 4.21
C ASP A 249 16.83 5.49 4.94
N PHE A 250 17.61 6.44 5.45
CA PHE A 250 17.08 7.67 6.05
C PHE A 250 16.50 8.60 4.99
N GLY A 251 15.35 9.23 5.31
CA GLY A 251 14.61 10.10 4.38
C GLY A 251 13.76 9.37 3.36
N TYR A 252 13.69 8.04 3.42
CA TYR A 252 12.91 7.23 2.49
C TYR A 252 11.40 7.24 2.79
N PHE A 253 10.99 7.19 4.06
CA PHE A 253 9.58 7.08 4.46
C PHE A 253 8.64 8.13 3.84
N PRO A 254 9.02 9.41 3.66
CA PRO A 254 8.16 10.36 2.99
C PRO A 254 7.71 9.96 1.59
N THR A 255 8.49 9.15 0.87
CA THR A 255 8.18 8.71 -0.50
C THR A 255 6.84 7.97 -0.56
N TYR A 256 6.51 7.19 0.45
CA TYR A 256 5.26 6.44 0.55
C TYR A 256 4.02 7.34 0.57
N SER A 257 3.96 8.30 1.50
CA SER A 257 2.81 9.22 1.58
C SER A 257 2.76 10.19 0.40
N ILE A 258 3.90 10.66 -0.08
CA ILE A 258 3.96 11.52 -1.28
C ILE A 258 3.48 10.73 -2.50
N GLY A 259 3.88 9.47 -2.63
CA GLY A 259 3.38 8.55 -3.65
C GLY A 259 1.86 8.40 -3.59
N ALA A 260 1.29 8.18 -2.41
CA ALA A 260 -0.15 8.09 -2.21
C ALA A 260 -0.89 9.39 -2.63
N PHE A 261 -0.33 10.54 -2.30
CA PHE A 261 -0.92 11.83 -2.69
C PHE A 261 -0.87 12.05 -4.21
N ILE A 262 0.23 11.67 -4.87
CA ILE A 262 0.36 11.71 -6.32
C ILE A 262 -0.63 10.73 -6.97
N ALA A 263 -0.76 9.51 -6.45
CA ALA A 263 -1.71 8.51 -6.92
C ALA A 263 -3.15 9.03 -6.89
N ALA A 264 -3.56 9.66 -5.79
CA ALA A 264 -4.88 10.27 -5.67
C ALA A 264 -5.10 11.41 -6.67
N GLN A 265 -4.09 12.26 -6.89
CA GLN A 265 -4.17 13.34 -7.88
C GLN A 265 -4.27 12.81 -9.32
N ILE A 266 -3.50 11.76 -9.65
CA ILE A 266 -3.59 11.10 -10.97
C ILE A 266 -4.98 10.50 -11.15
N PHE A 267 -5.54 9.89 -10.12
CA PHE A 267 -6.88 9.31 -10.17
C PHE A 267 -7.95 10.39 -10.44
N ASP A 268 -7.94 11.48 -9.68
CA ASP A 268 -8.85 12.60 -9.90
C ASP A 268 -8.75 13.15 -11.33
N LEU A 269 -7.54 13.31 -11.85
CA LEU A 269 -7.32 13.76 -13.23
C LEU A 269 -7.86 12.73 -14.24
N SER A 270 -7.69 11.43 -13.99
CA SER A 270 -8.20 10.39 -14.89
C SER A 270 -9.72 10.41 -15.00
N LEU A 271 -10.44 10.72 -13.91
CA LEU A 271 -11.91 10.84 -13.91
C LEU A 271 -12.42 12.02 -14.73
N ILE A 272 -11.63 13.09 -14.87
CA ILE A 272 -11.97 14.26 -15.69
C ILE A 272 -11.86 13.93 -17.20
N HIS A 273 -10.96 13.01 -17.55
CA HIS A 273 -10.67 12.66 -18.95
C HIS A 273 -11.42 11.42 -19.47
N ILE A 274 -12.16 10.74 -18.61
CA ILE A 274 -13.01 9.59 -18.95
C ILE A 274 -14.47 10.03 -19.09
#